data_af7eb2562a52947fb75d415c4b51313e
#
_entry.id   af7eb2562a52947fb75d415c4b51313e
#
_cell.length_a   1.000
_cell.length_b   1.000
_cell.length_c   1.000
_cell.angle_alpha   90.00
_cell.angle_beta   90.00
_cell.angle_gamma   90.00
#
_symmetry.space_group_name_H-M   'P 1'
#
loop_
_entity.id
_entity.type
_entity.pdbx_description
1 polymer ?
#
loop_
_entity_poly.entity_id
_entity_poly.type
_entity_poly.pdbx_seq_one_letter_code
_entity_poly.pdbx_strand_id
1 'polypeptide(L)'
;AIARHMPFEQLGFTLIGVFDTAPNVIGGKISGHEILDYAGIQAFYQENSPLMAILCIPQVYVEAVSDELYRLGIRSFWNFSHYDITMKHPDAIVENVHMNDSLMTLSYKLAQAEQNKPTEA
;
A
#
# COMPACT_ATOMS: atom_id res chain seq x y z
N ALA A 1 -3.77 -4.47 -7.03
CA ALA A 1 -4.48 -3.38 -6.40
C ALA A 1 -4.21 -2.06 -7.13
N ILE A 2 -4.56 -0.97 -6.49
CA ILE A 2 -4.40 0.36 -7.09
C ILE A 2 -2.95 0.63 -7.51
N ALA A 3 -1.99 0.17 -6.72
CA ALA A 3 -0.57 0.39 -6.97
C ALA A 3 -0.14 -0.03 -8.38
N ARG A 4 -0.77 -1.07 -8.94
CA ARG A 4 -0.43 -1.57 -10.27
C ARG A 4 -0.67 -0.54 -11.37
N HIS A 5 -1.64 0.35 -11.15
CA HIS A 5 -2.08 1.32 -12.16
C HIS A 5 -1.55 2.74 -11.91
N MET A 6 -0.73 2.94 -10.90
CA MET A 6 -0.25 4.27 -10.56
C MET A 6 1.09 4.57 -11.22
N PRO A 7 1.20 5.71 -11.90
CA PRO A 7 2.46 6.11 -12.54
C PRO A 7 3.39 6.81 -11.53
N PHE A 8 3.90 6.05 -10.57
CA PHE A 8 4.65 6.62 -9.45
C PHE A 8 5.84 7.46 -9.90
N GLU A 9 6.62 6.96 -10.87
CA GLU A 9 7.81 7.68 -11.30
C GLU A 9 7.47 8.96 -12.03
N GLN A 10 6.37 8.97 -12.78
CA GLN A 10 5.93 10.19 -13.45
C GLN A 10 5.47 11.25 -12.46
N LEU A 11 5.07 10.84 -11.27
CA LEU A 11 4.66 11.74 -10.21
C LEU A 11 5.82 12.18 -9.31
N GLY A 12 7.02 11.71 -9.60
CA GLY A 12 8.21 12.08 -8.84
C GLY A 12 8.50 11.16 -7.66
N PHE A 13 7.87 9.99 -7.60
CA PHE A 13 8.09 9.03 -6.52
C PHE A 13 8.82 7.81 -7.05
N THR A 14 9.63 7.21 -6.20
CA THR A 14 10.29 5.94 -6.49
C THR A 14 9.67 4.86 -5.62
N LEU A 15 9.08 3.84 -6.24
CA LEU A 15 8.54 2.70 -5.51
C LEU A 15 9.68 1.79 -5.10
N ILE A 16 9.83 1.51 -3.81
CA ILE A 16 10.93 0.69 -3.32
C ILE A 16 10.48 -0.63 -2.70
N GLY A 17 9.20 -0.79 -2.44
CA GLY A 17 8.70 -2.06 -1.90
C GLY A 17 7.19 -2.15 -1.99
N VAL A 18 6.71 -3.37 -2.17
CA VAL A 18 5.27 -3.68 -2.21
C VAL A 18 5.03 -4.84 -1.27
N PHE A 19 4.01 -4.74 -0.43
CA PHE A 19 3.75 -5.71 0.63
C PHE A 19 2.30 -6.15 0.63
N ASP A 20 2.08 -7.39 1.02
CA ASP A 20 0.75 -7.96 1.21
C ASP A 20 0.83 -9.04 2.27
N THR A 21 -0.33 -9.47 2.78
CA THR A 21 -0.43 -10.56 3.72
C THR A 21 -1.01 -11.82 3.07
N ALA A 22 -1.58 -11.73 1.89
CA ALA A 22 -2.24 -12.83 1.22
C ALA A 22 -1.21 -13.77 0.58
N PRO A 23 -1.15 -15.06 0.98
CA PRO A 23 -0.14 -15.99 0.45
C PRO A 23 -0.19 -16.17 -1.06
N ASN A 24 -1.39 -16.05 -1.66
CA ASN A 24 -1.53 -16.22 -3.10
C ASN A 24 -1.05 -15.01 -3.90
N VAL A 25 -0.78 -13.90 -3.25
CA VAL A 25 -0.30 -12.67 -3.89
C VAL A 25 1.20 -12.49 -3.67
N ILE A 26 1.70 -12.90 -2.51
CA ILE A 26 3.11 -12.78 -2.17
C ILE A 26 3.94 -13.58 -3.18
N GLY A 27 5.00 -12.95 -3.68
CA GLY A 27 5.84 -13.54 -4.72
C GLY A 27 5.49 -13.09 -6.13
N GLY A 28 4.31 -12.51 -6.32
CA GLY A 28 3.96 -11.87 -7.58
C GLY A 28 4.74 -10.58 -7.78
N LYS A 29 4.48 -9.89 -8.88
CA LYS A 29 5.19 -8.64 -9.18
C LYS A 29 4.23 -7.51 -9.50
N ILE A 30 4.56 -6.33 -9.02
CA ILE A 30 3.86 -5.09 -9.35
C ILE A 30 4.92 -4.05 -9.68
N SER A 31 4.82 -3.45 -10.88
CA SER A 31 5.74 -2.40 -11.32
C SER A 31 7.20 -2.81 -11.20
N GLY A 32 7.50 -4.08 -11.48
CA GLY A 32 8.86 -4.58 -11.42
C GLY A 32 9.34 -5.01 -10.04
N HIS A 33 8.51 -4.84 -9.02
CA HIS A 33 8.87 -5.21 -7.65
C HIS A 33 8.14 -6.49 -7.23
N GLU A 34 8.86 -7.41 -6.62
CA GLU A 34 8.27 -8.60 -6.03
C GLU A 34 7.41 -8.20 -4.84
N ILE A 35 6.21 -8.77 -4.73
CA ILE A 35 5.34 -8.54 -3.58
C ILE A 35 5.88 -9.32 -2.40
N LEU A 36 6.24 -8.60 -1.34
CA LEU A 36 6.85 -9.18 -0.15
C LEU A 36 5.81 -9.42 0.94
N ASP A 37 6.14 -10.30 1.86
CA ASP A 37 5.29 -10.56 3.01
C ASP A 37 5.38 -9.38 3.97
N TYR A 38 4.24 -8.83 4.36
CA TYR A 38 4.20 -7.72 5.30
C TYR A 38 4.86 -8.06 6.64
N ALA A 39 4.93 -9.34 7.01
CA ALA A 39 5.60 -9.76 8.23
C ALA A 39 7.08 -9.33 8.28
N GLY A 40 7.70 -9.09 7.13
CA GLY A 40 9.08 -8.62 7.05
C GLY A 40 9.24 -7.11 7.00
N ILE A 41 8.19 -6.35 7.31
CA ILE A 41 8.22 -4.88 7.13
C ILE A 41 9.26 -4.20 8.02
N GLN A 42 9.48 -4.70 9.23
CA GLN A 42 10.44 -4.07 10.13
C GLN A 42 11.85 -4.15 9.59
N ALA A 43 12.27 -5.33 9.12
CA ALA A 43 13.59 -5.51 8.54
C ALA A 43 13.75 -4.68 7.26
N PHE A 44 12.70 -4.63 6.43
CA PHE A 44 12.73 -3.82 5.22
C PHE A 44 12.91 -2.34 5.56
N TYR A 45 12.19 -1.85 6.56
CA TYR A 45 12.33 -0.45 6.97
C TYR A 45 13.75 -0.15 7.44
N GLN A 46 14.34 -1.04 8.23
CA GLN A 46 15.68 -0.83 8.75
C GLN A 46 16.73 -0.77 7.64
N GLU A 47 16.54 -1.53 6.58
CA GLU A 47 17.49 -1.53 5.46
C GLU A 47 17.28 -0.39 4.48
N ASN A 48 16.04 0.03 4.25
CA ASN A 48 15.70 0.91 3.14
C ASN A 48 15.17 2.28 3.56
N SER A 49 14.71 2.43 4.79
CA SER A 49 14.19 3.69 5.35
C SER A 49 13.23 4.41 4.40
N PRO A 50 12.12 3.79 4.01
CA PRO A 50 11.18 4.45 3.11
C PRO A 50 10.62 5.72 3.74
N LEU A 51 10.38 6.75 2.91
CA LEU A 51 9.89 8.02 3.38
C LEU A 51 8.37 8.07 3.50
N MET A 52 7.66 7.31 2.69
CA MET A 52 6.21 7.40 2.61
C MET A 52 5.61 6.01 2.41
N ALA A 53 4.45 5.81 2.98
CA ALA A 53 3.67 4.61 2.76
C ALA A 53 2.38 4.95 2.01
N ILE A 54 2.03 4.08 1.05
CA ILE A 54 0.76 4.16 0.34
C ILE A 54 -0.10 3.02 0.85
N LEU A 55 -1.25 3.37 1.43
CA LEU A 55 -2.13 2.39 2.07
C LEU A 55 -3.33 2.12 1.17
N CYS A 56 -3.25 1.03 0.42
CA CYS A 56 -4.31 0.56 -0.48
C CYS A 56 -4.95 -0.70 0.09
N ILE A 57 -5.32 -0.67 1.36
CA ILE A 57 -5.83 -1.83 2.10
C ILE A 57 -7.23 -1.53 2.64
N PRO A 58 -8.01 -2.57 2.97
CA PRO A 58 -9.33 -2.35 3.57
C PRO A 58 -9.23 -1.53 4.85
N GLN A 59 -10.23 -0.68 5.07
CA GLN A 59 -10.22 0.27 6.17
C GLN A 59 -10.00 -0.38 7.53
N VAL A 60 -10.50 -1.58 7.71
CA VAL A 60 -10.41 -2.25 9.02
C VAL A 60 -8.96 -2.55 9.41
N TYR A 61 -8.03 -2.58 8.45
CA TYR A 61 -6.62 -2.85 8.73
C TYR A 61 -5.76 -1.59 8.82
N VAL A 62 -6.30 -0.43 8.45
CA VAL A 62 -5.49 0.79 8.32
C VAL A 62 -4.96 1.24 9.67
N GLU A 63 -5.77 1.14 10.71
CA GLU A 63 -5.32 1.58 12.05
C GLU A 63 -4.07 0.80 12.48
N ALA A 64 -4.13 -0.52 12.44
CA ALA A 64 -3.01 -1.34 12.89
C ALA A 64 -1.76 -1.13 12.03
N VAL A 65 -1.94 -1.06 10.71
CA VAL A 65 -0.81 -0.90 9.80
C VAL A 65 -0.19 0.48 9.93
N SER A 66 -1.00 1.53 9.99
CA SER A 66 -0.45 2.89 10.14
C SER A 66 0.23 3.06 11.49
N ASP A 67 -0.30 2.47 12.56
CA ASP A 67 0.35 2.52 13.86
C ASP A 67 1.72 1.84 13.82
N GLU A 68 1.82 0.70 13.17
CA GLU A 68 3.08 -0.01 13.07
C GLU A 68 4.10 0.75 12.23
N LEU A 69 3.69 1.26 11.10
CA LEU A 69 4.58 2.03 10.23
C LEU A 69 5.04 3.32 10.89
N TYR A 70 4.14 3.98 11.62
CA TYR A 70 4.50 5.17 12.37
C TYR A 70 5.53 4.84 13.45
N ARG A 71 5.35 3.73 14.15
CA ARG A 71 6.29 3.31 15.20
C ARG A 71 7.66 2.99 14.63
N LEU A 72 7.73 2.48 13.38
CA LEU A 72 9.00 2.24 12.71
C LEU A 72 9.69 3.53 12.29
N GLY A 73 8.96 4.61 12.06
CA GLY A 73 9.54 5.90 11.69
C GLY A 73 8.90 6.58 10.50
N ILE A 74 7.92 5.96 9.85
CA ILE A 74 7.25 6.58 8.71
C ILE A 74 6.30 7.67 9.21
N ARG A 75 6.39 8.85 8.60
CA ARG A 75 5.61 10.03 8.99
C ARG A 75 4.75 10.57 7.87
N SER A 76 4.81 9.97 6.68
CA SER A 76 4.04 10.42 5.53
C SER A 76 3.22 9.26 4.98
N PHE A 77 1.93 9.48 4.80
CA PHE A 77 1.00 8.44 4.35
C PHE A 77 0.10 8.95 3.25
N TRP A 78 -0.05 8.16 2.20
CA TRP A 78 -1.05 8.36 1.19
C TRP A 78 -2.15 7.33 1.44
N ASN A 79 -3.29 7.81 1.95
CA ASN A 79 -4.32 6.95 2.51
C ASN A 79 -5.53 6.89 1.60
N PHE A 80 -5.86 5.70 1.13
CA PHE A 80 -7.01 5.46 0.25
C PHE A 80 -8.22 4.94 1.01
N SER A 81 -8.23 5.05 2.33
CA SER A 81 -9.38 4.64 3.16
C SER A 81 -10.02 5.85 3.83
N HIS A 82 -11.12 5.61 4.53
CA HIS A 82 -11.80 6.66 5.31
C HIS A 82 -11.28 6.76 6.75
N TYR A 83 -10.32 5.92 7.15
CA TYR A 83 -9.76 6.00 8.49
C TYR A 83 -8.88 7.24 8.63
N ASP A 84 -9.08 7.98 9.71
CA ASP A 84 -8.31 9.20 9.96
C ASP A 84 -7.04 8.89 10.75
N ILE A 85 -5.92 8.78 10.05
CA ILE A 85 -4.63 8.48 10.66
C ILE A 85 -4.20 9.60 11.62
N THR A 86 -4.56 10.85 11.32
CA THR A 86 -4.11 12.00 12.12
C THR A 86 -4.77 12.07 13.49
N MET A 87 -5.84 11.32 13.74
CA MET A 87 -6.43 11.26 15.08
C MET A 87 -5.46 10.70 16.11
N LYS A 88 -4.72 9.66 15.75
CA LYS A 88 -3.71 9.07 16.63
C LYS A 88 -2.33 9.67 16.43
N HIS A 89 -2.04 10.13 15.23
CA HIS A 89 -0.71 10.62 14.87
C HIS A 89 -0.83 12.01 14.24
N PRO A 90 -1.11 13.05 15.06
CA PRO A 90 -1.37 14.39 14.52
C PRO A 90 -0.16 15.03 13.84
N ASP A 91 1.04 14.55 14.09
CA ASP A 91 2.25 15.05 13.42
C ASP A 91 2.53 14.35 12.09
N ALA A 92 1.75 13.34 11.71
CA ALA A 92 1.92 12.67 10.43
C ALA A 92 1.41 13.55 9.29
N ILE A 93 2.10 13.49 8.16
CA ILE A 93 1.66 14.14 6.93
C ILE A 93 0.81 13.15 6.17
N VAL A 94 -0.49 13.42 6.04
CA VAL A 94 -1.42 12.47 5.45
C VAL A 94 -2.19 13.14 4.32
N GLU A 95 -2.16 12.51 3.15
CA GLU A 95 -3.03 12.87 2.04
C GLU A 95 -4.08 11.77 1.91
N ASN A 96 -5.35 12.16 1.96
CA ASN A 96 -6.46 11.21 1.86
C ASN A 96 -7.08 11.29 0.48
N VAL A 97 -7.21 10.13 -0.17
CA VAL A 97 -7.92 10.04 -1.43
C VAL A 97 -9.29 9.44 -1.15
N HIS A 98 -10.32 10.27 -1.34
CA HIS A 98 -11.70 9.85 -1.05
C HIS A 98 -12.34 9.28 -2.30
N MET A 99 -12.24 7.98 -2.45
CA MET A 99 -12.99 7.25 -3.46
C MET A 99 -14.19 6.64 -2.78
N ASN A 100 -15.34 6.59 -3.49
CA ASN A 100 -16.49 5.93 -2.89
C ASN A 100 -16.23 4.41 -2.81
N ASP A 101 -16.95 3.74 -1.90
CA ASP A 101 -16.70 2.34 -1.63
C ASP A 101 -16.89 1.45 -2.85
N SER A 102 -17.83 1.80 -3.73
CA SER A 102 -18.07 1.04 -4.95
C SER A 102 -16.88 1.06 -5.88
N LEU A 103 -16.25 2.23 -6.04
CA LEU A 103 -15.07 2.35 -6.88
C LEU A 103 -13.88 1.60 -6.29
N MET A 104 -13.72 1.68 -4.98
CA MET A 104 -12.65 0.94 -4.30
C MET A 104 -12.83 -0.56 -4.51
N THR A 105 -14.04 -1.07 -4.32
CA THR A 105 -14.35 -2.47 -4.51
C THR A 105 -14.10 -2.90 -5.95
N LEU A 106 -14.52 -2.09 -6.91
CA LEU A 106 -14.33 -2.39 -8.32
C LEU A 106 -12.84 -2.41 -8.68
N SER A 107 -12.09 -1.44 -8.21
CA SER A 107 -10.64 -1.39 -8.45
C SER A 107 -9.94 -2.64 -7.92
N TYR A 108 -10.33 -3.07 -6.74
CA TYR A 108 -9.77 -4.26 -6.12
C TYR A 108 -10.10 -5.50 -6.93
N LYS A 109 -11.37 -5.63 -7.36
CA LYS A 109 -11.80 -6.78 -8.17
C LYS A 109 -11.10 -6.83 -9.52
N LEU A 110 -10.93 -5.68 -10.15
CA LEU A 110 -10.22 -5.61 -11.42
C LEU A 110 -8.76 -6.04 -11.28
N ALA A 111 -8.11 -5.61 -10.23
CA ALA A 111 -6.74 -6.01 -9.96
C ALA A 111 -6.62 -7.52 -9.74
N GLN A 112 -7.56 -8.12 -9.00
CA GLN A 112 -7.58 -9.56 -8.80
C GLN A 112 -7.80 -10.31 -10.11
N ALA A 113 -8.70 -9.82 -10.96
CA ALA A 113 -8.96 -10.44 -12.25
C ALA A 113 -7.71 -10.44 -13.13
N GLU A 114 -6.94 -9.35 -13.13
CA GLU A 114 -5.70 -9.28 -13.87
C GLU A 114 -4.67 -10.29 -13.35
N GLN A 115 -4.55 -10.41 -12.04
CA GLN A 115 -3.61 -11.36 -11.44
C GLN A 115 -3.94 -12.81 -11.75
N ASN A 116 -5.23 -13.10 -11.98
CA ASN A 116 -5.70 -14.45 -12.23
C ASN A 116 -5.70 -14.83 -13.71
N LYS A 117 -5.31 -13.93 -14.60
CA LYS A 117 -5.24 -14.25 -16.03
C LYS A 117 -4.06 -15.17 -16.29
N PRO A 118 -4.29 -16.36 -16.83
CA PRO A 118 -3.21 -17.35 -16.96
C PRO A 118 -2.19 -17.02 -18.04
N THR A 119 -2.56 -16.21 -19.01
CA THR A 119 -1.72 -15.90 -20.16
C THR A 119 -1.13 -14.50 -20.09
N GLU A 120 -1.18 -13.88 -18.95
CA GLU A 120 -0.61 -12.56 -18.77
C GLU A 120 0.89 -12.66 -18.90
N ALA A 121 1.40 -12.16 -19.96
CA ALA A 121 2.81 -12.31 -20.28
C ALA A 121 3.56 -11.03 -20.01
#